data_1ea3ab87d66b9d126d73f44409b65af8
#
_entry.id   1ea3ab87d66b9d126d73f44409b65af8
#
_cell.length_a   1.000
_cell.length_b   1.000
_cell.length_c   1.000
_cell.angle_alpha   90.00
_cell.angle_beta   90.00
_cell.angle_gamma   90.00
#
_symmetry.space_group_name_H-M   'P 1'
#
loop_
_entity.id
_entity.type
_entity.pdbx_description
1 polymer ?
#
loop_
_entity_poly.entity_id
_entity_poly.type
_entity_poly.pdbx_seq_one_letter_code
_entity_poly.pdbx_strand_id
1 'polypeptide(L)'
;MTEVSVETSSAGSESPSIPLPLHVDPADLAAELAVVLSERVGEEYLLYERGGAWVLATGVRAMVELDSDELRVIRDGVTQSQRWSGRPGPVLGEAIDRLLLETDQLFGWIAFEFGVYRYGLQQRLAPRTPLARVFWPHGRIVVTRDEVRLFGASAGHRDDVLGVLGDGVPDVREASAVDVVADPSDYRDRVASAVGEIAAGRYHKVILSRSLEVPFALDFPSTYRLARRHNTPVRSFLLRLGGIRAVGYSPELVAAVDNDGVVVTEPLAGTRALGRGEVRDRQARDDLESNSKEIVEHAISVRSSLQEMTEIAEPGTAVVTDFMTVRERGSVQHLGSTVSGQLGTSNDRMDALEALFPAVTASGIPKAGGVEAIMRLDEGPRGLYSGAVVMLSADGGLDAALTLRAAYERDGKTWLRAGAGIIEESTPDREFEETCEKLSTLAPYLIARQ
;
A
#
# COMPACT_ATOMS: atom_id res chain seq x y z
N MET A 1 -18.19 -13.44 1.93
CA MET A 1 -16.96 -13.07 2.66
C MET A 1 -16.35 -14.36 3.17
N THR A 2 -15.40 -14.90 2.45
CA THR A 2 -14.61 -16.04 2.90
C THR A 2 -13.42 -15.44 3.65
N GLU A 3 -13.45 -15.50 4.97
CA GLU A 3 -12.29 -15.23 5.81
C GLU A 3 -11.22 -16.26 5.44
N VAL A 4 -10.17 -15.78 4.79
CA VAL A 4 -8.94 -16.57 4.63
C VAL A 4 -8.32 -16.63 6.01
N SER A 5 -8.48 -17.75 6.67
CA SER A 5 -7.84 -18.06 7.94
C SER A 5 -6.33 -17.83 7.80
N VAL A 6 -5.76 -17.06 8.71
CA VAL A 6 -4.31 -16.95 8.86
C VAL A 6 -3.83 -18.25 9.52
N GLU A 7 -3.79 -19.35 8.76
CA GLU A 7 -3.09 -20.57 9.20
C GLU A 7 -1.59 -20.34 8.99
N THR A 8 -0.90 -20.14 10.08
CA THR A 8 0.55 -20.06 10.15
C THR A 8 1.11 -21.49 10.10
N SER A 9 1.47 -21.96 8.92
CA SER A 9 2.38 -23.10 8.81
C SER A 9 3.75 -22.64 9.31
N SER A 10 4.16 -23.04 10.53
CA SER A 10 5.44 -22.67 11.10
C SER A 10 6.34 -23.91 11.26
N ALA A 11 7.44 -23.91 10.54
CA ALA A 11 8.61 -24.74 10.84
C ALA A 11 9.59 -23.99 11.79
N GLY A 12 9.06 -23.31 12.82
CA GLY A 12 9.84 -22.65 13.87
C GLY A 12 9.18 -22.91 15.23
N SER A 13 9.96 -23.07 16.29
CA SER A 13 9.45 -23.27 17.65
C SER A 13 8.52 -22.10 18.04
N GLU A 14 7.22 -22.33 18.06
CA GLU A 14 6.24 -21.37 18.56
C GLU A 14 6.54 -21.07 20.04
N SER A 15 6.76 -19.80 20.33
CA SER A 15 6.71 -19.35 21.73
C SER A 15 5.25 -19.42 22.22
N PRO A 16 5.00 -19.75 23.49
CA PRO A 16 3.65 -19.72 24.02
C PRO A 16 2.98 -18.38 23.77
N SER A 17 1.72 -18.39 23.35
CA SER A 17 0.95 -17.16 23.13
C SER A 17 0.79 -16.38 24.45
N ILE A 18 0.69 -15.06 24.31
CA ILE A 18 0.40 -14.16 25.45
C ILE A 18 -1.03 -13.67 25.26
N PRO A 19 -1.97 -13.95 26.16
CA PRO A 19 -3.34 -13.46 26.05
C PRO A 19 -3.38 -11.93 26.03
N LEU A 20 -4.18 -11.36 25.12
CA LEU A 20 -4.40 -9.93 25.06
C LEU A 20 -5.56 -9.52 25.96
N PRO A 21 -5.37 -8.58 26.92
CA PRO A 21 -6.46 -8.08 27.74
C PRO A 21 -7.51 -7.33 26.89
N LEU A 22 -8.80 -7.55 27.17
CA LEU A 22 -9.94 -7.00 26.39
C LEU A 22 -9.95 -5.46 26.26
N HIS A 23 -9.30 -4.75 27.18
CA HIS A 23 -9.23 -3.28 27.16
C HIS A 23 -8.07 -2.74 26.31
N VAL A 24 -7.19 -3.60 25.82
CA VAL A 24 -6.04 -3.21 25.00
C VAL A 24 -6.44 -3.27 23.52
N ASP A 25 -6.28 -2.17 22.80
CA ASP A 25 -6.49 -2.15 21.37
C ASP A 25 -5.29 -2.80 20.66
N PRO A 26 -5.50 -3.79 19.77
CA PRO A 26 -4.40 -4.49 19.09
C PRO A 26 -3.54 -3.59 18.21
N ALA A 27 -4.14 -2.59 17.53
CA ALA A 27 -3.40 -1.67 16.68
C ALA A 27 -2.50 -0.75 17.52
N ASP A 28 -3.02 -0.28 18.66
CA ASP A 28 -2.28 0.55 19.60
C ASP A 28 -1.09 -0.23 20.18
N LEU A 29 -1.31 -1.47 20.60
CA LEU A 29 -0.24 -2.33 21.10
C LEU A 29 0.81 -2.60 20.03
N ALA A 30 0.40 -2.98 18.82
CA ALA A 30 1.32 -3.29 17.74
C ALA A 30 2.21 -2.09 17.36
N ALA A 31 1.64 -0.88 17.35
CA ALA A 31 2.39 0.35 17.09
C ALA A 31 3.36 0.69 18.25
N GLU A 32 2.95 0.49 19.51
CA GLU A 32 3.85 0.70 20.64
C GLU A 32 5.00 -0.33 20.67
N LEU A 33 4.72 -1.57 20.32
CA LEU A 33 5.77 -2.58 20.16
C LEU A 33 6.76 -2.18 19.05
N ALA A 34 6.31 -1.55 17.96
CA ALA A 34 7.22 -1.00 16.94
C ALA A 34 8.12 0.11 17.52
N VAL A 35 7.60 0.93 18.45
CA VAL A 35 8.41 1.94 19.14
C VAL A 35 9.47 1.28 20.01
N VAL A 36 9.06 0.35 20.87
CA VAL A 36 9.96 -0.28 21.87
C VAL A 36 11.04 -1.12 21.19
N LEU A 37 10.64 -1.94 20.21
CA LEU A 37 11.53 -2.94 19.60
C LEU A 37 12.38 -2.40 18.44
N SER A 38 11.98 -1.27 17.83
CA SER A 38 12.65 -0.82 16.61
C SER A 38 12.96 0.68 16.61
N GLU A 39 12.00 1.56 16.87
CA GLU A 39 12.22 3.02 16.80
C GLU A 39 13.28 3.49 17.81
N ARG A 40 13.22 3.03 19.06
CA ARG A 40 14.16 3.41 20.13
C ARG A 40 15.59 2.94 19.87
N VAL A 41 15.74 1.82 19.21
CA VAL A 41 17.06 1.25 18.88
C VAL A 41 17.52 1.58 17.47
N GLY A 42 16.68 2.26 16.70
CA GLY A 42 17.02 2.72 15.35
C GLY A 42 16.95 1.63 14.27
N GLU A 43 16.32 0.47 14.55
CA GLU A 43 16.20 -0.63 13.61
C GLU A 43 15.10 -0.40 12.57
N GLU A 44 15.22 -1.05 11.42
CA GLU A 44 14.21 -1.11 10.38
C GLU A 44 13.10 -2.07 10.77
N TYR A 45 11.86 -1.74 10.39
CA TYR A 45 10.68 -2.56 10.67
C TYR A 45 9.55 -2.28 9.67
N LEU A 46 8.59 -3.20 9.66
CA LEU A 46 7.32 -3.04 8.99
C LEU A 46 6.21 -3.66 9.82
N LEU A 47 5.22 -2.85 10.20
CA LEU A 47 3.94 -3.29 10.76
C LEU A 47 2.91 -3.35 9.64
N TYR A 48 2.24 -4.49 9.49
CA TYR A 48 1.24 -4.74 8.46
C TYR A 48 -0.04 -5.30 9.03
N GLU A 49 -1.16 -4.63 8.80
CA GLU A 49 -2.49 -5.10 9.20
C GLU A 49 -3.16 -5.86 8.07
N ARG A 50 -3.63 -7.08 8.37
CA ARG A 50 -4.39 -7.94 7.46
C ARG A 50 -5.42 -8.75 8.24
N GLY A 51 -6.72 -8.68 7.84
CA GLY A 51 -7.75 -9.57 8.39
C GLY A 51 -7.92 -9.49 9.91
N GLY A 52 -7.72 -8.32 10.54
CA GLY A 52 -7.81 -8.14 11.99
C GLY A 52 -6.61 -8.66 12.78
N ALA A 53 -5.51 -8.97 12.10
CA ALA A 53 -4.21 -9.26 12.68
C ALA A 53 -3.18 -8.20 12.29
N TRP A 54 -2.33 -7.80 13.21
CA TRP A 54 -1.20 -6.88 13.03
C TRP A 54 0.09 -7.65 13.13
N VAL A 55 0.84 -7.72 12.03
CA VAL A 55 2.12 -8.40 11.95
C VAL A 55 3.24 -7.36 11.99
N LEU A 56 3.98 -7.31 13.08
CA LEU A 56 5.19 -6.51 13.22
C LEU A 56 6.42 -7.36 12.87
N ALA A 57 7.05 -7.05 11.75
CA ALA A 57 8.34 -7.57 11.33
C ALA A 57 9.43 -6.61 11.79
N THR A 58 10.36 -7.05 12.63
CA THR A 58 11.38 -6.19 13.27
C THR A 58 12.79 -6.68 13.03
N GLY A 59 13.73 -5.74 12.84
CA GLY A 59 15.12 -5.99 12.51
C GLY A 59 15.32 -6.62 11.13
N VAL A 60 16.52 -6.56 10.59
CA VAL A 60 16.84 -7.07 9.26
C VAL A 60 17.90 -8.16 9.35
N ARG A 61 17.53 -9.39 9.03
CA ARG A 61 18.45 -10.53 8.91
C ARG A 61 19.05 -10.62 7.51
N ALA A 62 18.23 -10.42 6.50
CA ALA A 62 18.64 -10.29 5.11
C ALA A 62 17.71 -9.33 4.36
N MET A 63 18.22 -8.72 3.30
CA MET A 63 17.45 -7.76 2.50
C MET A 63 17.76 -7.92 1.03
N VAL A 64 16.74 -7.77 0.18
CA VAL A 64 16.85 -7.61 -1.26
C VAL A 64 16.46 -6.17 -1.61
N GLU A 65 17.34 -5.47 -2.29
CA GLU A 65 17.11 -4.15 -2.86
C GLU A 65 17.22 -4.23 -4.38
N LEU A 66 16.22 -3.74 -5.07
CA LEU A 66 16.22 -3.59 -6.52
C LEU A 66 16.10 -2.10 -6.86
N ASP A 67 17.04 -1.58 -7.62
CA ASP A 67 16.92 -0.29 -8.28
C ASP A 67 17.01 -0.46 -9.82
N SER A 68 16.92 0.63 -10.58
CA SER A 68 16.95 0.59 -12.05
C SER A 68 18.24 0.01 -12.64
N ASP A 69 19.31 -0.11 -11.87
CA ASP A 69 20.63 -0.50 -12.36
C ASP A 69 21.11 -1.83 -11.77
N GLU A 70 20.82 -2.07 -10.48
CA GLU A 70 21.39 -3.17 -9.71
C GLU A 70 20.36 -3.88 -8.82
N LEU A 71 20.54 -5.20 -8.67
CA LEU A 71 19.98 -6.00 -7.59
C LEU A 71 21.07 -6.16 -6.52
N ARG A 72 20.72 -5.86 -5.28
CA ARG A 72 21.59 -6.08 -4.11
C ARG A 72 20.93 -7.04 -3.14
N VAL A 73 21.70 -8.01 -2.69
CA VAL A 73 21.32 -8.89 -1.58
C VAL A 73 22.27 -8.61 -0.42
N ILE A 74 21.71 -8.19 0.69
CA ILE A 74 22.46 -7.82 1.90
C ILE A 74 22.16 -8.89 2.97
N ARG A 75 23.19 -9.51 3.51
CA ARG A 75 23.08 -10.52 4.56
C ARG A 75 24.29 -10.44 5.49
N ASP A 76 24.05 -10.42 6.80
CA ASP A 76 25.11 -10.37 7.82
C ASP A 76 26.16 -9.27 7.56
N GLY A 77 25.70 -8.10 7.09
CA GLY A 77 26.55 -6.96 6.74
C GLY A 77 27.33 -7.11 5.42
N VAL A 78 27.20 -8.23 4.72
CA VAL A 78 27.81 -8.46 3.39
C VAL A 78 26.81 -8.12 2.30
N THR A 79 27.21 -7.26 1.36
CA THR A 79 26.43 -6.91 0.19
C THR A 79 26.96 -7.61 -1.05
N GLN A 80 26.10 -8.36 -1.72
CA GLN A 80 26.32 -8.88 -3.05
C GLN A 80 25.49 -8.06 -4.03
N SER A 81 26.11 -7.52 -5.06
CA SER A 81 25.44 -6.74 -6.09
C SER A 81 25.66 -7.33 -7.47
N GLN A 82 24.62 -7.26 -8.30
CA GLN A 82 24.67 -7.64 -9.70
C GLN A 82 23.87 -6.66 -10.56
N ARG A 83 24.38 -6.31 -11.74
CA ARG A 83 23.59 -5.60 -12.73
C ARG A 83 22.54 -6.52 -13.32
N TRP A 84 21.41 -5.97 -13.65
CA TRP A 84 20.30 -6.70 -14.23
C TRP A 84 19.74 -5.98 -15.46
N SER A 85 18.90 -6.67 -16.22
CA SER A 85 18.19 -6.11 -17.37
C SER A 85 16.91 -6.92 -17.63
N GLY A 86 16.01 -6.36 -18.41
CA GLY A 86 14.73 -6.99 -18.73
C GLY A 86 13.62 -6.57 -17.81
N ARG A 87 12.77 -7.50 -17.36
CA ARG A 87 11.65 -7.27 -16.45
C ARG A 87 12.11 -7.37 -14.99
N PRO A 88 11.66 -6.46 -14.11
CA PRO A 88 12.08 -6.47 -12.70
C PRO A 88 11.45 -7.63 -11.89
N GLY A 89 10.25 -8.10 -12.28
CA GLY A 89 9.54 -9.17 -11.58
C GLY A 89 10.34 -10.47 -11.46
N PRO A 90 10.79 -11.09 -12.57
CA PRO A 90 11.61 -12.30 -12.52
C PRO A 90 12.92 -12.11 -11.74
N VAL A 91 13.58 -10.94 -11.89
CA VAL A 91 14.82 -10.63 -11.18
C VAL A 91 14.63 -10.56 -9.67
N LEU A 92 13.57 -9.87 -9.25
CA LEU A 92 13.21 -9.74 -7.84
C LEU A 92 12.69 -11.07 -7.29
N GLY A 93 11.87 -11.80 -8.07
CA GLY A 93 11.29 -13.09 -7.70
C GLY A 93 12.35 -14.14 -7.39
N GLU A 94 13.35 -14.29 -8.25
CA GLU A 94 14.47 -15.22 -8.02
C GLU A 94 15.22 -14.92 -6.71
N ALA A 95 15.45 -13.66 -6.39
CA ALA A 95 16.11 -13.27 -5.14
C ALA A 95 15.22 -13.52 -3.91
N ILE A 96 13.91 -13.23 -4.02
CA ILE A 96 12.90 -13.50 -2.99
C ILE A 96 12.81 -15.00 -2.71
N ASP A 97 12.68 -15.82 -3.75
CA ASP A 97 12.53 -17.27 -3.61
C ASP A 97 13.74 -17.91 -2.95
N ARG A 98 14.95 -17.42 -3.24
CA ARG A 98 16.16 -17.87 -2.53
C ARG A 98 16.10 -17.57 -1.02
N LEU A 99 15.58 -16.41 -0.61
CA LEU A 99 15.41 -16.10 0.81
C LEU A 99 14.29 -16.94 1.44
N LEU A 100 13.20 -17.21 0.72
CA LEU A 100 12.06 -17.99 1.20
C LEU A 100 12.37 -19.50 1.35
N LEU A 101 13.51 -19.98 0.88
CA LEU A 101 14.01 -21.32 1.24
C LEU A 101 14.44 -21.42 2.71
N GLU A 102 14.69 -20.29 3.37
CA GLU A 102 15.22 -20.22 4.74
C GLU A 102 14.26 -19.56 5.73
N THR A 103 13.19 -18.92 5.25
CA THR A 103 12.18 -18.27 6.07
C THR A 103 10.79 -18.49 5.48
N ASP A 104 9.78 -18.39 6.31
CA ASP A 104 8.38 -18.53 5.93
C ASP A 104 7.75 -17.23 5.38
N GLN A 105 8.29 -16.05 5.76
CA GLN A 105 7.74 -14.76 5.35
C GLN A 105 8.80 -13.68 5.14
N LEU A 106 8.53 -12.82 4.15
CA LEU A 106 9.27 -11.61 3.85
C LEU A 106 8.32 -10.42 3.81
N PHE A 107 8.85 -9.22 4.07
CA PHE A 107 8.11 -7.97 4.12
C PHE A 107 8.83 -6.88 3.34
N GLY A 108 8.09 -5.93 2.78
CA GLY A 108 8.74 -4.85 2.05
C GLY A 108 7.80 -3.91 1.33
N TRP A 109 8.36 -3.25 0.34
CA TRP A 109 7.60 -2.35 -0.52
C TRP A 109 8.09 -2.40 -1.98
N ILE A 110 7.18 -2.06 -2.88
CA ILE A 110 7.40 -1.92 -4.33
C ILE A 110 7.05 -0.48 -4.71
N ALA A 111 7.96 0.21 -5.38
CA ALA A 111 7.74 1.57 -5.87
C ALA A 111 6.87 1.59 -7.13
N PHE A 112 6.16 2.68 -7.38
CA PHE A 112 5.38 2.89 -8.62
C PHE A 112 6.23 2.67 -9.87
N GLU A 113 7.49 3.07 -9.83
CA GLU A 113 8.45 2.98 -10.95
C GLU A 113 8.75 1.54 -11.37
N PHE A 114 8.50 0.55 -10.52
CA PHE A 114 8.57 -0.88 -10.88
C PHE A 114 7.63 -1.21 -12.06
N GLY A 115 6.43 -0.63 -12.06
CA GLY A 115 5.42 -0.87 -13.09
C GLY A 115 5.72 -0.24 -14.45
N VAL A 116 6.66 0.72 -14.55
CA VAL A 116 6.95 1.39 -15.82
C VAL A 116 7.64 0.46 -16.85
N TYR A 117 8.31 -0.59 -16.37
CA TYR A 117 8.99 -1.58 -17.21
C TYR A 117 8.03 -2.35 -18.11
N ARG A 118 6.83 -2.66 -17.62
CA ARG A 118 5.77 -3.32 -18.39
C ARG A 118 5.41 -2.54 -19.68
N TYR A 119 5.58 -1.22 -19.65
CA TYR A 119 5.22 -0.32 -20.75
C TYR A 119 6.42 0.18 -21.56
N GLY A 120 7.64 -0.37 -21.32
CA GLY A 120 8.84 0.00 -22.04
C GLY A 120 9.33 1.43 -21.76
N LEU A 121 9.01 1.99 -20.60
CA LEU A 121 9.31 3.38 -20.22
C LEU A 121 10.53 3.52 -19.28
N GLN A 122 11.23 2.43 -19.00
CA GLN A 122 12.36 2.39 -18.05
C GLN A 122 13.50 3.35 -18.41
N GLN A 123 13.69 3.68 -19.68
CA GLN A 123 14.71 4.64 -20.13
C GLN A 123 14.46 6.08 -19.65
N ARG A 124 13.26 6.36 -19.11
CA ARG A 124 12.92 7.66 -18.51
C ARG A 124 13.24 7.73 -17.02
N LEU A 125 13.63 6.61 -16.41
CA LEU A 125 14.02 6.57 -15.01
C LEU A 125 15.42 7.17 -14.83
N ALA A 126 15.61 7.89 -13.72
CA ALA A 126 16.93 8.29 -13.31
C ALA A 126 17.77 7.06 -12.90
N PRO A 127 19.09 7.11 -13.04
CA PRO A 127 19.97 6.05 -12.54
C PRO A 127 19.71 5.78 -11.04
N ARG A 128 19.74 4.51 -10.66
CA ARG A 128 19.50 4.05 -9.29
C ARG A 128 18.12 4.43 -8.71
N THR A 129 17.12 4.62 -9.58
CA THR A 129 15.74 4.78 -9.11
C THR A 129 15.32 3.54 -8.33
N PRO A 130 14.92 3.65 -7.04
CA PRO A 130 14.50 2.51 -6.24
C PRO A 130 13.22 1.89 -6.83
N LEU A 131 13.21 0.56 -6.99
CA LEU A 131 12.06 -0.18 -7.51
C LEU A 131 11.41 -1.06 -6.44
N ALA A 132 12.22 -1.71 -5.59
CA ALA A 132 11.72 -2.58 -4.54
C ALA A 132 12.72 -2.71 -3.40
N ARG A 133 12.19 -2.97 -2.21
CA ARG A 133 12.96 -3.39 -1.06
C ARG A 133 12.16 -4.41 -0.26
N VAL A 134 12.74 -5.60 -0.06
CA VAL A 134 12.11 -6.72 0.65
C VAL A 134 13.10 -7.28 1.65
N PHE A 135 12.66 -7.58 2.87
CA PHE A 135 13.56 -8.06 3.92
C PHE A 135 13.01 -9.28 4.66
N TRP A 136 13.93 -10.08 5.16
CA TRP A 136 13.72 -11.14 6.13
C TRP A 136 13.91 -10.55 7.52
N PRO A 137 12.88 -10.50 8.38
CA PRO A 137 13.00 -9.93 9.71
C PRO A 137 13.77 -10.87 10.67
N HIS A 138 14.39 -10.28 11.70
CA HIS A 138 14.93 -11.05 12.82
C HIS A 138 13.82 -11.73 13.62
N GLY A 139 12.72 -11.04 13.84
CA GLY A 139 11.57 -11.55 14.56
C GLY A 139 10.25 -11.01 14.00
N ARG A 140 9.17 -11.75 14.25
CA ARG A 140 7.81 -11.35 13.96
C ARG A 140 6.94 -11.44 15.20
N ILE A 141 6.09 -10.46 15.40
CA ILE A 141 5.10 -10.43 16.45
C ILE A 141 3.74 -10.26 15.78
N VAL A 142 2.83 -11.19 16.02
CA VAL A 142 1.47 -11.16 15.51
C VAL A 142 0.55 -10.80 16.66
N VAL A 143 -0.13 -9.66 16.54
CA VAL A 143 -1.12 -9.18 17.51
C VAL A 143 -2.51 -9.37 16.92
N THR A 144 -3.36 -10.08 17.62
CA THR A 144 -4.79 -10.23 17.29
C THR A 144 -5.64 -9.66 18.43
N ARG A 145 -6.97 -9.79 18.35
CA ARG A 145 -7.87 -9.36 19.45
C ARG A 145 -7.73 -10.23 20.71
N ASP A 146 -7.24 -11.46 20.54
CA ASP A 146 -7.25 -12.45 21.62
C ASP A 146 -5.86 -12.69 22.21
N GLU A 147 -4.81 -12.53 21.39
CA GLU A 147 -3.47 -12.94 21.79
C GLU A 147 -2.35 -12.24 21.02
N VAL A 148 -1.15 -12.33 21.58
CA VAL A 148 0.12 -11.97 20.94
C VAL A 148 0.94 -13.23 20.74
N ARG A 149 1.39 -13.50 19.51
CA ARG A 149 2.30 -14.61 19.16
C ARG A 149 3.63 -14.06 18.69
N LEU A 150 4.72 -14.75 19.05
CA LEU A 150 6.09 -14.40 18.69
C LEU A 150 6.69 -15.50 17.83
N PHE A 151 7.37 -15.14 16.73
CA PHE A 151 8.03 -16.06 15.80
C PHE A 151 9.47 -15.59 15.56
N GLY A 152 10.46 -16.48 15.71
CA GLY A 152 11.88 -16.16 15.54
C GLY A 152 12.42 -15.12 16.51
N ALA A 153 11.59 -14.67 17.45
CA ALA A 153 11.90 -13.63 18.42
C ALA A 153 12.82 -14.13 19.54
N SER A 154 13.70 -13.25 20.01
CA SER A 154 14.53 -13.53 21.19
C SER A 154 13.69 -13.55 22.49
N ALA A 155 14.25 -14.11 23.57
CA ALA A 155 13.62 -14.03 24.90
C ALA A 155 13.32 -12.57 25.32
N GLY A 156 14.19 -11.62 24.93
CA GLY A 156 13.99 -10.20 25.19
C GLY A 156 12.72 -9.63 24.58
N HIS A 157 12.35 -10.06 23.38
CA HIS A 157 11.10 -9.59 22.75
C HIS A 157 9.85 -9.98 23.56
N ARG A 158 9.88 -11.14 24.23
CA ARG A 158 8.78 -11.54 25.12
C ARG A 158 8.68 -10.63 26.34
N ASP A 159 9.83 -10.31 26.94
CA ASP A 159 9.87 -9.42 28.10
C ASP A 159 9.43 -8.01 27.73
N ASP A 160 9.78 -7.51 26.55
CA ASP A 160 9.32 -6.23 26.02
C ASP A 160 7.79 -6.21 25.82
N VAL A 161 7.21 -7.28 25.24
CA VAL A 161 5.74 -7.41 25.09
C VAL A 161 5.06 -7.38 26.47
N LEU A 162 5.58 -8.15 27.43
CA LEU A 162 5.02 -8.18 28.80
C LEU A 162 5.19 -6.84 29.50
N GLY A 163 6.31 -6.13 29.26
CA GLY A 163 6.56 -4.80 29.77
C GLY A 163 5.51 -3.80 29.28
N VAL A 164 5.28 -3.74 27.96
CA VAL A 164 4.26 -2.84 27.36
C VAL A 164 2.85 -3.18 27.87
N LEU A 165 2.51 -4.47 28.02
CA LEU A 165 1.23 -4.89 28.58
C LEU A 165 1.08 -4.54 30.07
N GLY A 166 2.18 -4.57 30.83
CA GLY A 166 2.20 -4.23 32.27
C GLY A 166 2.15 -2.72 32.53
N ASP A 167 2.90 -1.93 31.75
CA ASP A 167 2.95 -0.48 31.88
C ASP A 167 1.75 0.21 31.23
N GLY A 168 1.09 -0.46 30.30
CA GLY A 168 0.02 0.07 29.47
C GLY A 168 0.56 0.85 28.28
N VAL A 169 -0.29 0.95 27.25
CA VAL A 169 0.05 1.75 26.04
C VAL A 169 -0.18 3.23 26.35
N PRO A 170 0.81 4.12 26.14
CA PRO A 170 0.69 5.55 26.44
C PRO A 170 -0.48 6.21 25.68
N ASP A 171 -1.07 7.26 26.22
CA ASP A 171 -2.07 8.05 25.51
C ASP A 171 -1.48 8.73 24.27
N VAL A 172 -2.30 8.83 23.23
CA VAL A 172 -1.94 9.53 22.00
C VAL A 172 -2.09 11.04 22.20
N ARG A 173 -1.09 11.80 21.80
CA ARG A 173 -1.10 13.26 21.86
C ARG A 173 -2.10 13.89 20.88
N GLU A 174 -2.38 15.17 21.05
CA GLU A 174 -3.21 15.94 20.13
C GLU A 174 -2.56 16.05 18.74
N ALA A 175 -3.40 16.04 17.72
CA ALA A 175 -2.99 16.20 16.33
C ALA A 175 -2.52 17.63 16.04
N SER A 176 -1.60 17.74 15.10
CA SER A 176 -1.08 19.01 14.58
C SER A 176 -1.73 19.34 13.24
N ALA A 177 -2.25 20.56 13.10
CA ALA A 177 -2.97 20.96 11.90
C ALA A 177 -2.02 21.13 10.69
N VAL A 178 -2.51 20.69 9.52
CA VAL A 178 -1.89 20.92 8.20
C VAL A 178 -2.96 21.50 7.27
N ASP A 179 -2.60 22.57 6.56
CA ASP A 179 -3.50 23.20 5.59
C ASP A 179 -3.49 22.43 4.27
N VAL A 180 -4.50 21.58 4.06
CA VAL A 180 -4.65 20.76 2.83
C VAL A 180 -5.03 21.59 1.60
N VAL A 181 -5.46 22.83 1.77
CA VAL A 181 -5.86 23.74 0.67
C VAL A 181 -4.64 24.52 0.14
N ALA A 182 -3.51 24.49 0.86
CA ALA A 182 -2.27 25.04 0.36
C ALA A 182 -1.87 24.35 -0.97
N ASP A 183 -1.63 25.16 -1.99
CA ASP A 183 -1.26 24.70 -3.33
C ASP A 183 0.00 25.43 -3.81
N PRO A 184 1.18 25.01 -3.37
CA PRO A 184 2.44 25.55 -3.85
C PRO A 184 2.82 25.00 -5.23
N SER A 185 2.02 24.05 -5.75
CA SER A 185 2.28 23.35 -7.01
C SER A 185 1.47 23.91 -8.16
N ASP A 186 1.83 23.55 -9.36
CA ASP A 186 1.11 23.82 -10.61
C ASP A 186 0.05 22.73 -10.92
N TYR A 187 -0.55 22.11 -9.88
CA TYR A 187 -1.45 20.97 -10.06
C TYR A 187 -2.61 21.27 -11.01
N ARG A 188 -3.25 22.46 -10.88
CA ARG A 188 -4.35 22.85 -11.74
C ARG A 188 -3.94 22.98 -13.22
N ASP A 189 -2.74 23.49 -13.50
CA ASP A 189 -2.21 23.62 -14.85
C ASP A 189 -1.89 22.25 -15.46
N ARG A 190 -1.41 21.32 -14.65
CA ARG A 190 -1.16 19.92 -15.05
C ARG A 190 -2.47 19.18 -15.36
N VAL A 191 -3.52 19.42 -14.56
CA VAL A 191 -4.87 18.92 -14.84
C VAL A 191 -5.39 19.46 -16.18
N ALA A 192 -5.31 20.80 -16.41
CA ALA A 192 -5.73 21.40 -17.67
C ALA A 192 -4.97 20.82 -18.88
N SER A 193 -3.66 20.58 -18.73
CA SER A 193 -2.84 19.93 -19.75
C SER A 193 -3.31 18.50 -20.04
N ALA A 194 -3.61 17.71 -19.00
CA ALA A 194 -4.11 16.35 -19.15
C ALA A 194 -5.49 16.30 -19.83
N VAL A 195 -6.41 17.19 -19.48
CA VAL A 195 -7.72 17.33 -20.16
C VAL A 195 -7.52 17.61 -21.65
N GLY A 196 -6.61 18.52 -22.01
CA GLY A 196 -6.28 18.81 -23.41
C GLY A 196 -5.73 17.58 -24.17
N GLU A 197 -4.92 16.76 -23.51
CA GLU A 197 -4.39 15.53 -24.10
C GLU A 197 -5.44 14.44 -24.26
N ILE A 198 -6.37 14.32 -23.30
CA ILE A 198 -7.51 13.40 -23.38
C ILE A 198 -8.43 13.81 -24.55
N ALA A 199 -8.76 15.08 -24.66
CA ALA A 199 -9.53 15.61 -25.78
C ALA A 199 -8.86 15.39 -27.15
N ALA A 200 -7.52 15.36 -27.18
CA ALA A 200 -6.74 14.99 -28.35
C ALA A 200 -6.63 13.46 -28.58
N GLY A 201 -7.28 12.63 -27.78
CA GLY A 201 -7.36 11.17 -27.93
C GLY A 201 -6.08 10.41 -27.56
N ARG A 202 -5.16 11.00 -26.77
CA ARG A 202 -3.93 10.34 -26.37
C ARG A 202 -4.14 9.19 -25.37
N TYR A 203 -5.07 9.37 -24.46
CA TYR A 203 -5.57 8.40 -23.47
C TYR A 203 -6.96 8.85 -23.00
N HIS A 204 -7.67 8.01 -22.24
CA HIS A 204 -9.03 8.31 -21.77
C HIS A 204 -9.07 8.80 -20.33
N LYS A 205 -8.11 8.37 -19.52
CA LYS A 205 -8.01 8.72 -18.10
C LYS A 205 -6.56 8.71 -17.66
N VAL A 206 -6.21 9.63 -16.76
CA VAL A 206 -4.93 9.60 -16.03
C VAL A 206 -5.16 10.01 -14.58
N ILE A 207 -4.40 9.40 -13.66
CA ILE A 207 -4.37 9.83 -12.26
C ILE A 207 -3.21 10.80 -12.09
N LEU A 208 -3.48 12.07 -11.86
CA LEU A 208 -2.45 13.06 -11.50
C LEU A 208 -2.46 13.33 -10.01
N SER A 209 -1.29 13.55 -9.44
CA SER A 209 -1.12 13.75 -8.01
C SER A 209 -0.38 15.03 -7.64
N ARG A 210 -0.59 15.51 -6.42
CA ARG A 210 0.18 16.58 -5.80
C ARG A 210 0.70 16.18 -4.45
N SER A 211 1.86 16.72 -4.09
CA SER A 211 2.47 16.56 -2.78
C SER A 211 2.14 17.77 -1.90
N LEU A 212 1.95 17.50 -0.61
CA LEU A 212 1.75 18.53 0.42
C LEU A 212 2.81 18.33 1.49
N GLU A 213 3.70 19.27 1.65
CA GLU A 213 4.73 19.23 2.70
C GLU A 213 4.08 19.36 4.09
N VAL A 214 4.53 18.53 5.02
CA VAL A 214 4.16 18.62 6.44
C VAL A 214 5.24 19.43 7.14
N PRO A 215 4.91 20.61 7.75
CA PRO A 215 5.90 21.57 8.20
C PRO A 215 6.56 21.20 9.55
N PHE A 216 6.46 19.94 9.95
CA PHE A 216 7.04 19.42 11.20
C PHE A 216 7.48 17.97 11.05
N ALA A 217 8.42 17.54 11.87
CA ALA A 217 8.79 16.14 11.96
C ALA A 217 7.61 15.32 12.53
N LEU A 218 7.25 14.20 11.88
CA LEU A 218 6.10 13.39 12.25
C LEU A 218 6.47 12.31 13.26
N ASP A 219 5.61 12.13 14.25
CA ASP A 219 5.57 10.94 15.09
C ASP A 219 4.73 9.87 14.38
N PHE A 220 5.37 9.01 13.61
CA PHE A 220 4.72 8.01 12.78
C PHE A 220 3.89 6.98 13.59
N PRO A 221 4.42 6.39 14.69
CA PRO A 221 3.64 5.45 15.49
C PRO A 221 2.41 6.08 16.14
N SER A 222 2.53 7.26 16.74
CA SER A 222 1.40 7.97 17.34
C SER A 222 0.37 8.39 16.28
N THR A 223 0.82 8.83 15.11
CA THR A 223 -0.04 9.13 13.96
C THR A 223 -0.78 7.87 13.49
N TYR A 224 -0.09 6.71 13.41
CA TYR A 224 -0.73 5.44 13.08
C TYR A 224 -1.86 5.11 14.04
N ARG A 225 -1.64 5.19 15.34
CA ARG A 225 -2.63 4.89 16.37
C ARG A 225 -3.86 5.81 16.26
N LEU A 226 -3.64 7.12 16.18
CA LEU A 226 -4.75 8.08 16.09
C LEU A 226 -5.55 7.91 14.81
N ALA A 227 -4.89 7.87 13.67
CA ALA A 227 -5.58 7.80 12.38
C ALA A 227 -6.25 6.43 12.15
N ARG A 228 -5.72 5.32 12.71
CA ARG A 228 -6.36 4.00 12.61
C ARG A 228 -7.74 3.94 13.26
N ARG A 229 -7.97 4.70 14.30
CA ARG A 229 -9.29 4.81 14.98
C ARG A 229 -10.35 5.48 14.09
N HIS A 230 -9.92 6.24 13.07
CA HIS A 230 -10.77 7.00 12.16
C HIS A 230 -10.78 6.46 10.71
N ASN A 231 -10.08 5.37 10.46
CA ASN A 231 -9.99 4.74 9.15
C ASN A 231 -10.37 3.26 9.20
N THR A 232 -11.04 2.78 8.14
CA THR A 232 -11.42 1.37 7.95
C THR A 232 -10.75 0.83 6.68
N PRO A 233 -9.41 0.66 6.69
CA PRO A 233 -8.66 0.23 5.51
C PRO A 233 -8.86 -1.26 5.23
N VAL A 234 -8.53 -1.69 4.00
CA VAL A 234 -8.35 -3.13 3.69
C VAL A 234 -7.06 -3.62 4.30
N ARG A 235 -6.02 -2.76 4.28
CA ARG A 235 -4.73 -2.95 4.93
C ARG A 235 -4.28 -1.63 5.53
N SER A 236 -3.61 -1.69 6.66
CA SER A 236 -2.83 -0.54 7.14
C SER A 236 -1.38 -0.94 7.33
N PHE A 237 -0.51 0.04 7.32
CA PHE A 237 0.92 -0.20 7.51
C PHE A 237 1.60 0.96 8.22
N LEU A 238 2.66 0.62 8.94
CA LEU A 238 3.61 1.55 9.51
C LEU A 238 5.01 0.98 9.25
N LEU A 239 5.91 1.75 8.63
CA LEU A 239 7.23 1.25 8.29
C LEU A 239 8.34 2.29 8.47
N ARG A 240 9.52 1.75 8.76
CA ARG A 240 10.82 2.41 8.63
C ARG A 240 11.73 1.44 7.90
N LEU A 241 11.93 1.62 6.60
CA LEU A 241 12.64 0.67 5.76
C LEU A 241 13.32 1.36 4.59
N GLY A 242 14.65 1.28 4.53
CA GLY A 242 15.42 1.80 3.42
C GLY A 242 15.47 3.31 3.32
N GLY A 243 15.59 3.99 4.45
CA GLY A 243 15.62 5.44 4.51
C GLY A 243 14.24 6.09 4.28
N ILE A 244 13.18 5.28 4.11
CA ILE A 244 11.79 5.76 4.08
C ILE A 244 11.11 5.45 5.41
N ARG A 245 10.34 6.39 5.91
CA ARG A 245 9.31 6.15 6.92
C ARG A 245 7.96 6.42 6.27
N ALA A 246 6.99 5.56 6.55
CA ALA A 246 5.64 5.77 6.05
C ALA A 246 4.59 5.19 7.00
N VAL A 247 3.43 5.83 7.00
CA VAL A 247 2.21 5.35 7.64
C VAL A 247 1.06 5.49 6.65
N GLY A 248 0.24 4.44 6.50
CA GLY A 248 -0.83 4.48 5.51
C GLY A 248 -1.99 3.54 5.77
N TYR A 249 -3.12 3.87 5.15
CA TYR A 249 -4.42 3.20 5.29
C TYR A 249 -4.95 2.84 3.91
N SER A 250 -4.44 1.73 3.38
CA SER A 250 -4.75 1.28 2.03
C SER A 250 -6.23 0.99 1.85
N PRO A 251 -6.90 1.59 0.84
CA PRO A 251 -8.30 1.32 0.57
C PRO A 251 -8.53 0.04 -0.24
N GLU A 252 -7.50 -0.48 -0.92
CA GLU A 252 -7.62 -1.59 -1.87
C GLU A 252 -6.36 -2.45 -1.97
N LEU A 253 -6.51 -3.65 -2.51
CA LEU A 253 -5.42 -4.53 -2.89
C LEU A 253 -5.04 -4.31 -4.35
N VAL A 254 -3.74 -4.18 -4.62
CA VAL A 254 -3.20 -4.27 -5.98
C VAL A 254 -3.28 -5.70 -6.48
N ALA A 255 -2.75 -6.62 -5.68
CA ALA A 255 -2.77 -8.05 -5.94
C ALA A 255 -2.67 -8.82 -4.62
N ALA A 256 -3.40 -9.90 -4.50
CA ALA A 256 -3.16 -10.94 -3.52
C ALA A 256 -3.11 -12.29 -4.24
N VAL A 257 -2.20 -13.15 -3.82
CA VAL A 257 -2.10 -14.55 -4.26
C VAL A 257 -2.11 -15.40 -3.00
N ASP A 258 -3.01 -16.36 -2.91
CA ASP A 258 -3.04 -17.30 -1.80
C ASP A 258 -2.18 -18.56 -2.06
N ASN A 259 -2.12 -19.46 -1.09
CA ASN A 259 -1.36 -20.72 -1.19
C ASN A 259 -1.91 -21.71 -2.20
N ASP A 260 -3.17 -21.56 -2.63
CA ASP A 260 -3.79 -22.34 -3.68
C ASP A 260 -3.61 -21.73 -5.08
N GLY A 261 -2.92 -20.57 -5.15
CA GLY A 261 -2.67 -19.82 -6.38
C GLY A 261 -3.87 -19.03 -6.88
N VAL A 262 -4.86 -18.74 -6.02
CA VAL A 262 -5.95 -17.83 -6.38
C VAL A 262 -5.44 -16.40 -6.31
N VAL A 263 -5.54 -15.69 -7.43
CA VAL A 263 -5.17 -14.28 -7.55
C VAL A 263 -6.40 -13.40 -7.38
N VAL A 264 -6.28 -12.33 -6.61
CA VAL A 264 -7.35 -11.35 -6.37
C VAL A 264 -6.82 -9.94 -6.56
N THR A 265 -7.61 -9.06 -7.20
CA THR A 265 -7.40 -7.61 -7.24
C THR A 265 -8.71 -6.88 -6.99
N GLU A 266 -8.65 -5.70 -6.39
CA GLU A 266 -9.83 -4.96 -5.95
C GLU A 266 -9.88 -3.54 -6.55
N PRO A 267 -10.27 -3.37 -7.83
CA PRO A 267 -10.41 -2.04 -8.40
C PRO A 267 -11.49 -1.22 -7.68
N LEU A 268 -11.14 0.01 -7.29
CA LEU A 268 -12.05 1.02 -6.77
C LEU A 268 -12.18 2.17 -7.77
N ALA A 269 -13.39 2.73 -7.91
CA ALA A 269 -13.60 3.98 -8.63
C ALA A 269 -14.83 4.70 -8.08
N GLY A 270 -14.91 6.01 -8.33
CA GLY A 270 -15.95 6.83 -7.74
C GLY A 270 -15.73 7.06 -6.25
N THR A 271 -15.97 8.25 -5.77
CA THR A 271 -15.77 8.58 -4.35
C THR A 271 -16.82 9.57 -3.89
N ARG A 272 -17.41 9.32 -2.73
CA ARG A 272 -18.27 10.24 -2.00
C ARG A 272 -17.87 10.30 -0.54
N ALA A 273 -18.10 11.45 0.08
CA ALA A 273 -17.85 11.61 1.51
C ALA A 273 -18.77 10.72 2.35
N LEU A 274 -18.27 10.28 3.50
CA LEU A 274 -18.96 9.51 4.53
C LEU A 274 -18.74 10.18 5.89
N GLY A 275 -19.66 9.94 6.85
CA GLY A 275 -19.56 10.49 8.21
C GLY A 275 -20.10 11.92 8.35
N ARG A 276 -20.92 12.39 7.40
CA ARG A 276 -21.59 13.70 7.41
C ARG A 276 -23.03 13.65 7.96
N GLY A 277 -23.42 12.52 8.53
CA GLY A 277 -24.74 12.22 9.09
C GLY A 277 -25.58 11.35 8.14
N GLU A 278 -26.44 10.51 8.75
CA GLU A 278 -27.15 9.42 8.07
C GLU A 278 -27.86 9.82 6.78
N VAL A 279 -28.54 10.99 6.77
CA VAL A 279 -29.27 11.46 5.59
C VAL A 279 -28.31 11.83 4.44
N ARG A 280 -27.24 12.56 4.75
CA ARG A 280 -26.26 12.98 3.74
C ARG A 280 -25.45 11.80 3.21
N ASP A 281 -25.07 10.88 4.10
CA ASP A 281 -24.32 9.70 3.74
C ASP A 281 -25.13 8.76 2.84
N ARG A 282 -26.43 8.63 3.09
CA ARG A 282 -27.37 7.89 2.23
C ARG A 282 -27.53 8.58 0.85
N GLN A 283 -27.74 9.89 0.82
CA GLN A 283 -27.81 10.64 -0.44
C GLN A 283 -26.53 10.52 -1.26
N ALA A 284 -25.37 10.58 -0.62
CA ALA A 284 -24.07 10.39 -1.26
C ALA A 284 -23.91 8.98 -1.82
N ARG A 285 -24.42 7.97 -1.12
CA ARG A 285 -24.47 6.57 -1.57
C ARG A 285 -25.39 6.40 -2.78
N ASP A 286 -26.62 6.93 -2.69
CA ASP A 286 -27.61 6.84 -3.77
C ASP A 286 -27.08 7.54 -5.06
N ASP A 287 -26.40 8.69 -4.90
CA ASP A 287 -25.74 9.36 -6.02
C ASP A 287 -24.59 8.49 -6.59
N LEU A 288 -23.75 7.91 -5.76
CA LEU A 288 -22.67 7.04 -6.21
C LEU A 288 -23.18 5.82 -6.99
N GLU A 289 -24.28 5.20 -6.54
CA GLU A 289 -24.88 4.01 -7.15
C GLU A 289 -25.68 4.33 -8.43
N SER A 290 -26.12 5.58 -8.63
CA SER A 290 -26.94 5.99 -9.78
C SER A 290 -26.22 6.90 -10.77
N ASN A 291 -25.08 7.45 -10.44
CA ASN A 291 -24.33 8.37 -11.29
C ASN A 291 -23.72 7.65 -12.48
N SER A 292 -24.22 7.93 -13.68
CA SER A 292 -23.80 7.27 -14.92
C SER A 292 -22.30 7.42 -15.21
N LYS A 293 -21.69 8.57 -14.85
CA LYS A 293 -20.24 8.80 -15.00
C LYS A 293 -19.45 7.84 -14.13
N GLU A 294 -19.78 7.76 -12.84
CA GLU A 294 -19.09 6.89 -11.87
C GLU A 294 -19.22 5.41 -12.24
N ILE A 295 -20.43 5.01 -12.67
CA ILE A 295 -20.71 3.64 -13.12
C ILE A 295 -19.85 3.27 -14.35
N VAL A 296 -19.78 4.14 -15.35
CA VAL A 296 -18.99 3.91 -16.57
C VAL A 296 -17.50 3.87 -16.23
N GLU A 297 -17.01 4.80 -15.43
CA GLU A 297 -15.62 4.86 -14.99
C GLU A 297 -15.21 3.58 -14.26
N HIS A 298 -16.07 3.12 -13.33
CA HIS A 298 -15.83 1.89 -12.60
C HIS A 298 -15.87 0.66 -13.50
N ALA A 299 -16.85 0.55 -14.39
CA ALA A 299 -16.95 -0.57 -15.34
C ALA A 299 -15.70 -0.69 -16.24
N ILE A 300 -15.16 0.43 -16.71
CA ILE A 300 -13.94 0.45 -17.52
C ILE A 300 -12.73 0.01 -16.67
N SER A 301 -12.66 0.41 -15.40
CA SER A 301 -11.60 0.00 -14.48
C SER A 301 -11.66 -1.52 -14.22
N VAL A 302 -12.85 -2.07 -13.96
CA VAL A 302 -13.05 -3.52 -13.78
C VAL A 302 -12.69 -4.30 -15.05
N ARG A 303 -13.09 -3.79 -16.22
CA ARG A 303 -12.71 -4.39 -17.51
C ARG A 303 -11.20 -4.46 -17.70
N SER A 304 -10.47 -3.38 -17.35
CA SER A 304 -9.01 -3.35 -17.41
C SER A 304 -8.40 -4.42 -16.49
N SER A 305 -8.86 -4.49 -15.24
CA SER A 305 -8.38 -5.49 -14.27
C SER A 305 -8.71 -6.93 -14.71
N LEU A 306 -9.87 -7.15 -15.31
CA LEU A 306 -10.25 -8.46 -15.85
C LEU A 306 -9.37 -8.87 -17.04
N GLN A 307 -9.03 -7.94 -17.92
CA GLN A 307 -8.11 -8.20 -19.02
C GLN A 307 -6.71 -8.57 -18.52
N GLU A 308 -6.19 -7.84 -17.55
CA GLU A 308 -4.89 -8.12 -16.91
C GLU A 308 -4.91 -9.47 -16.17
N MET A 309 -5.98 -9.77 -15.46
CA MET A 309 -6.16 -11.07 -14.81
C MET A 309 -6.14 -12.20 -15.83
N THR A 310 -6.79 -12.02 -16.98
CA THR A 310 -6.84 -13.03 -18.06
C THR A 310 -5.46 -13.36 -18.64
N GLU A 311 -4.50 -12.43 -18.58
CA GLU A 311 -3.13 -12.66 -19.07
C GLU A 311 -2.34 -13.65 -18.21
N ILE A 312 -2.68 -13.77 -16.92
CA ILE A 312 -1.94 -14.57 -15.93
C ILE A 312 -2.72 -15.76 -15.40
N ALA A 313 -4.04 -15.74 -15.55
CA ALA A 313 -4.91 -16.79 -15.02
C ALA A 313 -5.01 -17.98 -15.99
N GLU A 314 -5.34 -19.14 -15.43
CA GLU A 314 -5.75 -20.30 -16.24
C GLU A 314 -6.95 -19.94 -17.12
N PRO A 315 -6.99 -20.45 -18.37
CA PRO A 315 -8.07 -20.14 -19.30
C PRO A 315 -9.47 -20.40 -18.71
N GLY A 316 -10.31 -19.36 -18.70
CA GLY A 316 -11.69 -19.44 -18.22
C GLY A 316 -11.89 -19.28 -16.71
N THR A 317 -10.82 -19.03 -15.94
CA THR A 317 -10.93 -18.83 -14.48
C THR A 317 -11.00 -17.36 -14.07
N ALA A 318 -10.58 -16.42 -14.93
CA ALA A 318 -10.69 -15.00 -14.67
C ALA A 318 -12.15 -14.55 -14.62
N VAL A 319 -12.62 -14.08 -13.47
CA VAL A 319 -14.01 -13.72 -13.21
C VAL A 319 -14.11 -12.45 -12.33
N VAL A 320 -15.23 -11.75 -12.46
CA VAL A 320 -15.63 -10.71 -11.52
C VAL A 320 -16.52 -11.36 -10.46
N THR A 321 -16.01 -11.46 -9.24
CA THR A 321 -16.70 -12.15 -8.12
C THR A 321 -17.59 -11.22 -7.31
N ASP A 322 -17.31 -9.93 -7.33
CA ASP A 322 -18.12 -8.87 -6.74
C ASP A 322 -18.09 -7.65 -7.66
N PHE A 323 -19.24 -7.04 -7.94
CA PHE A 323 -19.35 -5.97 -8.94
C PHE A 323 -20.14 -4.78 -8.41
N MET A 324 -19.50 -3.60 -8.42
CA MET A 324 -20.10 -2.31 -8.06
C MET A 324 -20.74 -2.23 -6.68
N THR A 325 -20.18 -2.91 -5.68
CA THR A 325 -20.64 -2.75 -4.30
C THR A 325 -20.06 -1.48 -3.67
N VAL A 326 -20.85 -0.81 -2.84
CA VAL A 326 -20.35 0.34 -2.09
C VAL A 326 -19.50 -0.14 -0.94
N ARG A 327 -18.24 0.33 -0.92
CA ARG A 327 -17.25 0.03 0.12
C ARG A 327 -16.94 1.27 0.93
N GLU A 328 -17.20 1.21 2.23
CA GLU A 328 -16.89 2.28 3.17
C GLU A 328 -15.44 2.20 3.63
N ARG A 329 -14.71 3.32 3.56
CA ARG A 329 -13.29 3.42 3.88
C ARG A 329 -13.00 4.71 4.66
N GLY A 330 -13.16 4.69 5.98
CA GLY A 330 -12.99 5.86 6.84
C GLY A 330 -14.02 6.93 6.54
N SER A 331 -13.57 8.10 6.09
CA SER A 331 -14.43 9.26 5.80
C SER A 331 -14.99 9.30 4.38
N VAL A 332 -14.84 8.23 3.60
CA VAL A 332 -15.31 8.14 2.20
C VAL A 332 -15.93 6.77 1.91
N GLN A 333 -16.77 6.73 0.86
CA GLN A 333 -17.32 5.52 0.29
C GLN A 333 -17.02 5.48 -1.22
N HIS A 334 -16.81 4.26 -1.74
CA HIS A 334 -16.40 4.02 -3.12
C HIS A 334 -17.26 2.94 -3.78
N LEU A 335 -17.40 2.96 -5.10
CA LEU A 335 -17.75 1.75 -5.84
C LEU A 335 -16.52 0.83 -5.87
N GLY A 336 -16.71 -0.42 -5.50
CA GLY A 336 -15.68 -1.44 -5.47
C GLY A 336 -16.11 -2.71 -6.18
N SER A 337 -15.15 -3.38 -6.78
CA SER A 337 -15.33 -4.70 -7.38
C SER A 337 -14.19 -5.62 -6.96
N THR A 338 -14.39 -6.92 -7.16
CA THR A 338 -13.35 -7.93 -6.94
C THR A 338 -13.22 -8.73 -8.23
N VAL A 339 -12.00 -8.81 -8.74
CA VAL A 339 -11.63 -9.66 -9.88
C VAL A 339 -10.70 -10.74 -9.38
N SER A 340 -11.00 -12.01 -9.71
CA SER A 340 -10.18 -13.14 -9.30
C SER A 340 -9.92 -14.10 -10.45
N GLY A 341 -8.90 -14.94 -10.30
CA GLY A 341 -8.56 -15.99 -11.25
C GLY A 341 -7.57 -16.98 -10.63
N GLN A 342 -7.54 -18.20 -11.14
CA GLN A 342 -6.54 -19.20 -10.79
C GLN A 342 -5.25 -18.87 -11.55
N LEU A 343 -4.12 -18.73 -10.87
CA LEU A 343 -2.83 -18.47 -11.50
C LEU A 343 -2.47 -19.61 -12.46
N GLY A 344 -2.09 -19.26 -13.68
CA GLY A 344 -1.66 -20.25 -14.67
C GLY A 344 -0.37 -20.95 -14.25
N THR A 345 -0.22 -22.22 -14.59
CA THR A 345 0.91 -23.08 -14.17
C THR A 345 2.30 -22.58 -14.62
N SER A 346 2.35 -21.70 -15.62
CA SER A 346 3.59 -21.06 -16.11
C SER A 346 3.89 -19.72 -15.45
N ASN A 347 3.01 -19.23 -14.59
CA ASN A 347 3.11 -17.94 -13.94
C ASN A 347 3.35 -18.11 -12.44
N ASP A 348 4.00 -17.13 -11.83
CA ASP A 348 4.21 -17.05 -10.41
C ASP A 348 3.58 -15.77 -9.80
N ARG A 349 3.74 -15.59 -8.49
CA ARG A 349 3.25 -14.40 -7.77
C ARG A 349 3.82 -13.08 -8.28
N MET A 350 5.04 -13.09 -8.85
CA MET A 350 5.65 -11.88 -9.40
C MET A 350 5.08 -11.55 -10.78
N ASP A 351 4.72 -12.55 -11.58
CA ASP A 351 3.95 -12.36 -12.81
C ASP A 351 2.57 -11.77 -12.50
N ALA A 352 1.91 -12.28 -11.44
CA ALA A 352 0.65 -11.70 -10.97
C ALA A 352 0.81 -10.24 -10.54
N LEU A 353 1.85 -9.93 -9.76
CA LEU A 353 2.15 -8.56 -9.37
C LEU A 353 2.40 -7.67 -10.59
N GLU A 354 3.30 -8.04 -11.52
CA GLU A 354 3.62 -7.24 -12.69
C GLU A 354 2.42 -7.02 -13.62
N ALA A 355 1.55 -8.02 -13.75
CA ALA A 355 0.36 -7.91 -14.60
C ALA A 355 -0.64 -6.87 -14.06
N LEU A 356 -0.87 -6.87 -12.76
CA LEU A 356 -1.86 -6.02 -12.10
C LEU A 356 -1.31 -4.65 -11.67
N PHE A 357 0.02 -4.48 -11.65
CA PHE A 357 0.69 -3.26 -11.18
C PHE A 357 1.15 -2.34 -12.33
N PRO A 358 1.06 -1.00 -12.17
CA PRO A 358 0.39 -0.33 -11.05
C PRO A 358 -1.13 -0.48 -11.13
N ALA A 359 -1.82 -0.37 -9.98
CA ALA A 359 -3.28 -0.45 -9.94
C ALA A 359 -3.94 0.55 -10.91
N VAL A 360 -5.04 0.17 -11.55
CA VAL A 360 -5.78 1.05 -12.48
C VAL A 360 -6.25 2.33 -11.78
N THR A 361 -6.63 2.22 -10.51
CA THR A 361 -7.02 3.32 -9.62
C THR A 361 -5.91 4.35 -9.41
N ALA A 362 -4.66 3.96 -9.64
CA ALA A 362 -3.49 4.81 -9.41
C ALA A 362 -2.71 5.14 -10.71
N SER A 363 -3.19 4.74 -11.87
CA SER A 363 -2.49 4.94 -13.15
C SER A 363 -3.32 5.66 -14.20
N GLY A 364 -4.13 4.96 -14.98
CA GLY A 364 -4.94 5.56 -16.04
C GLY A 364 -5.44 4.51 -17.04
N ILE A 365 -6.15 4.96 -18.07
CA ILE A 365 -6.79 4.10 -19.05
C ILE A 365 -6.54 4.64 -20.48
N PRO A 366 -5.98 3.85 -21.40
CA PRO A 366 -5.25 2.60 -21.11
C PRO A 366 -4.03 2.85 -20.24
N LYS A 367 -3.62 1.87 -19.42
CA LYS A 367 -2.51 2.04 -18.45
C LYS A 367 -1.21 2.54 -19.09
N ALA A 368 -0.85 2.05 -20.27
CA ALA A 368 0.35 2.49 -20.99
C ALA A 368 0.37 4.01 -21.20
N GLY A 369 -0.72 4.58 -21.72
CA GLY A 369 -0.86 6.02 -21.91
C GLY A 369 -0.92 6.80 -20.59
N GLY A 370 -1.62 6.25 -19.59
CA GLY A 370 -1.71 6.86 -18.26
C GLY A 370 -0.35 6.90 -17.55
N VAL A 371 0.40 5.81 -17.53
CA VAL A 371 1.75 5.77 -16.93
C VAL A 371 2.72 6.69 -17.66
N GLU A 372 2.68 6.76 -18.99
CA GLU A 372 3.47 7.70 -19.77
C GLU A 372 3.16 9.17 -19.41
N ALA A 373 1.87 9.49 -19.33
CA ALA A 373 1.42 10.84 -18.94
C ALA A 373 1.84 11.18 -17.50
N ILE A 374 1.73 10.24 -16.56
CA ILE A 374 2.17 10.40 -15.16
C ILE A 374 3.67 10.76 -15.11
N MET A 375 4.51 10.01 -15.81
CA MET A 375 5.97 10.26 -15.81
C MET A 375 6.35 11.63 -16.40
N ARG A 376 5.45 12.27 -17.11
CA ARG A 376 5.67 13.57 -17.76
C ARG A 376 4.98 14.72 -17.03
N LEU A 377 3.82 14.47 -16.45
CA LEU A 377 2.95 15.52 -15.89
C LEU A 377 2.97 15.57 -14.36
N ASP A 378 3.34 14.50 -13.65
CA ASP A 378 3.47 14.58 -12.18
C ASP A 378 4.72 15.35 -11.75
N GLU A 379 4.74 15.82 -10.50
CA GLU A 379 5.82 16.64 -9.91
C GLU A 379 7.20 15.93 -9.85
N GLY A 380 7.26 14.66 -10.23
CA GLY A 380 8.46 13.84 -10.17
C GLY A 380 8.16 12.39 -9.80
N PRO A 381 9.16 11.59 -9.45
CA PRO A 381 8.96 10.19 -9.10
C PRO A 381 7.93 10.01 -8.00
N ARG A 382 7.13 8.96 -8.13
CA ARG A 382 6.11 8.62 -7.13
C ARG A 382 6.67 7.85 -5.95
N GLY A 383 7.69 7.02 -6.21
CA GLY A 383 8.27 6.15 -5.21
C GLY A 383 7.21 5.25 -4.58
N LEU A 384 7.09 5.30 -3.25
CA LEU A 384 6.12 4.48 -2.54
C LEU A 384 4.66 4.93 -2.77
N TYR A 385 4.39 6.20 -3.05
CA TYR A 385 3.03 6.65 -3.41
C TYR A 385 2.54 5.95 -4.68
N SER A 386 1.35 5.38 -4.66
CA SER A 386 0.81 4.52 -5.74
C SER A 386 1.65 3.26 -6.02
N GLY A 387 2.62 2.97 -5.16
CA GLY A 387 3.32 1.70 -5.07
C GLY A 387 2.54 0.68 -4.24
N ALA A 388 3.23 -0.28 -3.66
CA ALA A 388 2.63 -1.26 -2.77
C ALA A 388 3.51 -1.55 -1.54
N VAL A 389 2.90 -1.78 -0.39
CA VAL A 389 3.53 -2.47 0.74
C VAL A 389 3.16 -3.94 0.62
N VAL A 390 4.15 -4.82 0.76
CA VAL A 390 4.01 -6.24 0.44
C VAL A 390 4.38 -7.15 1.60
N MET A 391 3.66 -8.25 1.70
CA MET A 391 4.00 -9.43 2.48
C MET A 391 4.04 -10.63 1.52
N LEU A 392 5.11 -11.43 1.60
CA LEU A 392 5.32 -12.61 0.77
C LEU A 392 5.55 -13.81 1.68
N SER A 393 5.07 -14.98 1.27
CA SER A 393 5.21 -16.22 2.06
C SER A 393 5.78 -17.37 1.22
N ALA A 394 6.41 -18.32 1.91
CA ALA A 394 7.09 -19.46 1.29
C ALA A 394 6.13 -20.42 0.58
N ASP A 395 4.86 -20.42 0.95
CA ASP A 395 3.78 -21.20 0.32
C ASP A 395 3.30 -20.63 -1.03
N GLY A 396 3.98 -19.61 -1.58
CA GLY A 396 3.60 -18.96 -2.83
C GLY A 396 2.76 -17.70 -2.64
N GLY A 397 2.36 -17.38 -1.40
CA GLY A 397 1.50 -16.26 -1.10
C GLY A 397 2.14 -14.89 -1.36
N LEU A 398 1.31 -13.94 -1.79
CA LEU A 398 1.59 -12.51 -1.93
C LEU A 398 0.39 -11.73 -1.43
N ASP A 399 0.64 -10.66 -0.67
CA ASP A 399 -0.37 -9.65 -0.32
C ASP A 399 0.25 -8.28 -0.58
N ALA A 400 -0.30 -7.52 -1.54
CA ALA A 400 0.23 -6.23 -2.00
C ALA A 400 -0.83 -5.14 -1.82
N ALA A 401 -0.68 -4.35 -0.76
CA ALA A 401 -1.56 -3.22 -0.44
C ALA A 401 -1.17 -1.98 -1.24
N LEU A 402 -2.11 -1.38 -1.95
CA LEU A 402 -1.89 -0.12 -2.66
C LEU A 402 -1.53 1.01 -1.68
N THR A 403 -0.43 1.70 -1.94
CA THR A 403 0.03 2.76 -1.04
C THR A 403 -0.64 4.08 -1.39
N LEU A 404 -1.76 4.32 -0.75
CA LEU A 404 -2.55 5.56 -0.78
C LEU A 404 -2.92 5.98 0.65
N ARG A 405 -3.43 7.21 0.82
CA ARG A 405 -3.82 7.75 2.13
C ARG A 405 -2.71 7.57 3.16
N ALA A 406 -1.52 8.04 2.79
CA ALA A 406 -0.32 7.81 3.53
C ALA A 406 0.50 9.09 3.72
N ALA A 407 1.26 9.12 4.81
CA ALA A 407 2.32 10.11 5.06
C ALA A 407 3.68 9.43 4.87
N TYR A 408 4.62 10.18 4.37
CA TYR A 408 5.96 9.72 4.02
C TYR A 408 7.00 10.64 4.62
N GLU A 409 8.16 10.09 4.97
CA GLU A 409 9.37 10.85 5.31
C GLU A 409 10.58 10.22 4.63
N ARG A 410 11.42 11.07 4.03
CA ARG A 410 12.74 10.71 3.50
C ARG A 410 13.65 11.93 3.61
N ASP A 411 14.89 11.71 4.02
CA ASP A 411 15.91 12.75 4.15
C ASP A 411 15.46 13.97 4.96
N GLY A 412 14.67 13.72 6.04
CA GLY A 412 14.17 14.75 6.95
C GLY A 412 12.99 15.58 6.39
N LYS A 413 12.49 15.27 5.20
CA LYS A 413 11.30 15.90 4.63
C LYS A 413 10.11 14.97 4.81
N THR A 414 9.02 15.52 5.33
CA THR A 414 7.75 14.82 5.54
C THR A 414 6.69 15.39 4.59
N TRP A 415 5.92 14.52 3.94
CA TRP A 415 4.86 14.95 3.03
C TRP A 415 3.67 13.98 3.02
N LEU A 416 2.52 14.50 2.64
CA LEU A 416 1.35 13.76 2.17
C LEU A 416 1.32 13.81 0.63
N ARG A 417 0.66 12.84 -0.01
CA ARG A 417 0.41 12.87 -1.46
C ARG A 417 -0.97 12.32 -1.77
N ALA A 418 -1.72 13.02 -2.63
CA ALA A 418 -3.00 12.56 -3.13
C ALA A 418 -3.15 12.90 -4.61
N GLY A 419 -3.99 12.13 -5.31
CA GLY A 419 -4.27 12.34 -6.73
C GLY A 419 -5.74 12.16 -7.04
N ALA A 420 -6.15 12.73 -8.17
CA ALA A 420 -7.48 12.61 -8.74
C ALA A 420 -7.45 12.01 -10.14
N GLY A 421 -8.57 11.41 -10.55
CA GLY A 421 -8.74 10.79 -11.86
C GLY A 421 -9.21 11.81 -12.89
N ILE A 422 -8.31 12.19 -13.79
CA ILE A 422 -8.59 13.20 -14.82
C ILE A 422 -9.19 12.50 -16.04
N ILE A 423 -10.32 12.98 -16.48
CA ILE A 423 -11.06 12.60 -17.70
C ILE A 423 -11.41 13.84 -18.53
N GLU A 424 -12.08 13.69 -19.65
CA GLU A 424 -12.39 14.80 -20.55
C GLU A 424 -13.27 15.88 -19.89
N GLU A 425 -14.20 15.49 -19.02
CA GLU A 425 -15.11 16.38 -18.29
C GLU A 425 -14.52 16.98 -17.01
N SER A 426 -13.29 16.63 -16.67
CA SER A 426 -12.63 17.14 -15.46
C SER A 426 -12.34 18.62 -15.53
N THR A 427 -12.47 19.30 -14.41
CA THR A 427 -12.08 20.71 -14.25
C THR A 427 -10.95 20.83 -13.20
N PRO A 428 -9.95 21.70 -13.43
CA PRO A 428 -8.82 21.88 -12.53
C PRO A 428 -9.21 22.10 -11.06
N ASP A 429 -10.21 22.94 -10.82
CA ASP A 429 -10.64 23.25 -9.45
C ASP A 429 -11.33 22.08 -8.76
N ARG A 430 -12.18 21.33 -9.49
CA ARG A 430 -12.86 20.15 -8.92
C ARG A 430 -11.86 19.04 -8.57
N GLU A 431 -10.91 18.78 -9.47
CA GLU A 431 -9.89 17.77 -9.21
C GLU A 431 -8.92 18.17 -8.09
N PHE A 432 -8.63 19.46 -7.96
CA PHE A 432 -7.90 19.98 -6.81
C PHE A 432 -8.68 19.77 -5.50
N GLU A 433 -9.98 20.08 -5.47
CA GLU A 433 -10.85 19.85 -4.32
C GLU A 433 -10.87 18.36 -3.94
N GLU A 434 -10.94 17.45 -4.92
CA GLU A 434 -10.87 16.01 -4.67
C GLU A 434 -9.55 15.59 -4.01
N THR A 435 -8.41 16.19 -4.41
CA THR A 435 -7.15 15.93 -3.70
C THR A 435 -7.18 16.43 -2.27
N CYS A 436 -7.81 17.58 -1.98
CA CYS A 436 -8.00 18.08 -0.61
C CYS A 436 -8.86 17.12 0.23
N GLU A 437 -9.96 16.60 -0.34
CA GLU A 437 -10.79 15.59 0.33
C GLU A 437 -10.00 14.32 0.68
N LYS A 438 -9.16 13.84 -0.24
CA LYS A 438 -8.31 12.66 -0.04
C LYS A 438 -7.19 12.90 0.97
N LEU A 439 -6.55 14.06 0.96
CA LEU A 439 -5.56 14.45 1.99
C LEU A 439 -6.21 14.52 3.38
N SER A 440 -7.45 14.99 3.46
CA SER A 440 -8.22 15.11 4.70
C SER A 440 -8.55 13.76 5.36
N THR A 441 -8.34 12.64 4.68
CA THR A 441 -8.48 11.31 5.32
C THR A 441 -7.38 11.01 6.34
N LEU A 442 -6.24 11.70 6.25
CA LEU A 442 -5.09 11.51 7.14
C LEU A 442 -4.62 12.81 7.82
N ALA A 443 -4.65 13.93 7.12
CA ALA A 443 -4.11 15.21 7.62
C ALA A 443 -4.63 15.63 9.01
N PRO A 444 -5.89 15.40 9.41
CA PRO A 444 -6.39 15.74 10.74
C PRO A 444 -5.79 14.93 11.90
N TYR A 445 -5.06 13.87 11.61
CA TYR A 445 -4.57 12.91 12.59
C TYR A 445 -3.05 12.88 12.70
N LEU A 446 -2.35 13.82 12.07
CA LEU A 446 -0.89 13.92 12.11
C LEU A 446 -0.43 14.40 13.48
N ILE A 447 0.56 13.75 14.05
CA ILE A 447 1.12 14.09 15.36
C ILE A 447 2.57 14.53 15.19
N ALA A 448 2.88 15.76 15.60
CA ALA A 448 4.25 16.25 15.57
C ALA A 448 5.14 15.50 16.57
N ARG A 449 6.37 15.17 16.15
CA ARG A 449 7.42 14.66 17.04
C ARG A 449 7.89 15.80 17.94
N GLN A 450 8.03 15.53 19.23
CA GLN A 450 8.65 16.45 20.18
C GLN A 450 10.17 16.41 20.08
#